data_1b1682f01bb87a435396d2048e009068
#
_entry.id   1b1682f01bb87a435396d2048e009068
#
_cell.length_a   1.000
_cell.length_b   1.000
_cell.length_c   1.000
_cell.angle_alpha   90.00
_cell.angle_beta   90.00
_cell.angle_gamma   90.00
#
_symmetry.space_group_name_H-M   'P 1'
#
loop_
_entity.id
_entity.type
_entity.pdbx_description
1 polymer ?
#
loop_
_entity_poly.entity_id
_entity_poly.type
_entity_poly.pdbx_seq_one_letter_code
_entity_poly.pdbx_strand_id
1 'polypeptide(L)'
;MRAKTKKLVFEYSKNSRISTKELGKKIRASQQSASYLLNSLKKKKYIEKAATIVDAVKFGYVSVIVGFNLRNTQYSLKKEIIDELREVESIISIEECKEGVDLLVEYLAPNLSSFSKTHMEIIYKFYKKLKTTFVYPVIVSHEYQKNYLTRKFDDDDNILFGDRVLREINEREGKVLKELVLYPDKKLIDIAESTGIQAKSLVRIKRSLENRNIIKGYTSVLNYPKLEINRQLIFLRFSSEGIKQIDKFGEYTRYNRNVVKFLKIIGEYQIAVVVESLKDIEIIKDIRSNFAIDNYMIVKTEKIHKKYYMPI
;
A
#
# COMPACT_ATOMS: atom_id res chain seq x y z
N MET A 1 -3.15 12.79 -18.12
CA MET A 1 -1.67 12.81 -17.87
C MET A 1 -0.86 12.60 -19.16
N ARG A 2 0.23 13.40 -19.42
CA ARG A 2 1.12 13.25 -20.61
C ARG A 2 1.95 11.97 -20.50
N ALA A 3 2.33 11.35 -21.64
CA ALA A 3 3.04 10.05 -21.66
C ALA A 3 4.35 10.05 -20.85
N LYS A 4 5.16 11.13 -20.94
CA LYS A 4 6.42 11.28 -20.18
C LYS A 4 6.17 11.34 -18.68
N THR A 5 5.09 12.01 -18.24
CA THR A 5 4.68 12.09 -16.84
C THR A 5 4.23 10.72 -16.33
N LYS A 6 3.42 9.99 -17.10
CA LYS A 6 3.00 8.61 -16.74
C LYS A 6 4.22 7.71 -16.51
N LYS A 7 5.18 7.76 -17.44
CA LYS A 7 6.41 6.97 -17.33
C LYS A 7 7.25 7.35 -16.11
N LEU A 8 7.36 8.66 -15.79
CA LEU A 8 8.06 9.11 -14.58
C LEU A 8 7.36 8.59 -13.32
N VAL A 9 6.04 8.73 -13.22
CA VAL A 9 5.26 8.23 -12.09
C VAL A 9 5.43 6.72 -11.95
N PHE A 10 5.41 5.95 -13.04
CA PHE A 10 5.67 4.51 -13.04
C PHE A 10 7.05 4.19 -12.46
N GLU A 11 8.12 4.76 -13.01
CA GLU A 11 9.50 4.45 -12.58
C GLU A 11 9.77 4.89 -11.14
N TYR A 12 9.19 6.02 -10.71
CA TYR A 12 9.30 6.49 -9.34
C TYR A 12 8.47 5.66 -8.36
N SER A 13 7.31 5.13 -8.79
CA SER A 13 6.52 4.19 -7.99
C SER A 13 7.19 2.81 -7.89
N LYS A 14 7.97 2.40 -8.90
CA LYS A 14 8.77 1.17 -8.85
C LYS A 14 9.94 1.28 -7.88
N ASN A 15 10.59 2.44 -7.82
CA ASN A 15 11.65 2.74 -6.86
C ASN A 15 11.74 4.25 -6.58
N SER A 16 11.18 4.69 -5.45
CA SER A 16 11.20 6.11 -5.08
C SER A 16 12.60 6.63 -4.66
N ARG A 17 13.59 5.76 -4.49
CA ARG A 17 15.00 6.10 -4.24
C ARG A 17 15.86 6.10 -5.51
N ILE A 18 15.24 5.97 -6.68
CA ILE A 18 15.94 6.07 -7.97
C ILE A 18 16.63 7.44 -8.11
N SER A 19 17.87 7.46 -8.56
CA SER A 19 18.58 8.71 -8.81
C SER A 19 17.94 9.50 -9.97
N THR A 20 17.97 10.84 -9.90
CA THR A 20 17.45 11.70 -10.98
C THR A 20 18.17 11.47 -12.31
N LYS A 21 19.45 11.06 -12.27
CA LYS A 21 20.24 10.68 -13.44
C LYS A 21 19.67 9.42 -14.11
N GLU A 22 19.40 8.39 -13.30
CA GLU A 22 18.82 7.14 -13.80
C GLU A 22 17.37 7.33 -14.26
N LEU A 23 16.57 8.07 -13.48
CA LEU A 23 15.20 8.42 -13.84
C LEU A 23 15.16 9.16 -15.18
N GLY A 24 16.10 10.11 -15.40
CA GLY A 24 16.25 10.82 -16.68
C GLY A 24 16.48 9.85 -17.85
N LYS A 25 17.42 8.89 -17.70
CA LYS A 25 17.65 7.85 -18.72
C LYS A 25 16.37 7.05 -19.01
N LYS A 26 15.66 6.59 -17.98
CA LYS A 26 14.44 5.77 -18.12
C LYS A 26 13.32 6.52 -18.85
N ILE A 27 13.13 7.82 -18.58
CA ILE A 27 12.08 8.63 -19.22
C ILE A 27 12.55 9.32 -20.51
N ARG A 28 13.77 9.07 -20.97
CA ARG A 28 14.41 9.72 -22.13
C ARG A 28 14.43 11.24 -21.99
N ALA A 29 15.03 11.73 -20.90
CA ALA A 29 15.19 13.14 -20.58
C ALA A 29 16.55 13.40 -19.92
N SER A 30 17.01 14.67 -19.91
CA SER A 30 18.15 15.06 -19.09
C SER A 30 17.88 14.88 -17.60
N GLN A 31 18.94 14.76 -16.80
CA GLN A 31 18.82 14.71 -15.34
C GLN A 31 18.08 15.93 -14.78
N GLN A 32 18.38 17.13 -15.32
CA GLN A 32 17.74 18.37 -14.91
C GLN A 32 16.23 18.35 -15.21
N SER A 33 15.84 17.92 -16.42
CA SER A 33 14.43 17.81 -16.80
C SER A 33 13.68 16.78 -15.94
N ALA A 34 14.30 15.65 -15.63
CA ALA A 34 13.71 14.63 -14.74
C ALA A 34 13.54 15.16 -13.32
N SER A 35 14.56 15.83 -12.77
CA SER A 35 14.52 16.47 -11.46
C SER A 35 13.43 17.54 -11.38
N TYR A 36 13.37 18.44 -12.37
CA TYR A 36 12.34 19.47 -12.42
C TYR A 36 10.93 18.87 -12.47
N LEU A 37 10.71 17.88 -13.33
CA LEU A 37 9.41 17.23 -13.47
C LEU A 37 9.00 16.51 -12.18
N LEU A 38 9.91 15.75 -11.54
CA LEU A 38 9.65 15.07 -10.27
C LEU A 38 9.29 16.07 -9.16
N ASN A 39 10.08 17.14 -9.02
CA ASN A 39 9.83 18.18 -8.02
C ASN A 39 8.50 18.92 -8.26
N SER A 40 8.16 19.17 -9.54
CA SER A 40 6.87 19.74 -9.90
C SER A 40 5.71 18.84 -9.50
N LEU A 41 5.82 17.51 -9.71
CA LEU A 41 4.78 16.55 -9.32
C LEU A 41 4.62 16.46 -7.80
N LYS A 42 5.72 16.50 -7.03
CA LYS A 42 5.69 16.56 -5.57
C LYS A 42 5.08 17.87 -5.07
N LYS A 43 5.53 19.02 -5.59
CA LYS A 43 5.01 20.36 -5.21
C LYS A 43 3.52 20.49 -5.47
N LYS A 44 3.04 19.97 -6.60
CA LYS A 44 1.62 19.98 -6.98
C LYS A 44 0.81 18.88 -6.26
N LYS A 45 1.44 18.08 -5.41
CA LYS A 45 0.77 16.98 -4.69
C LYS A 45 0.12 15.94 -5.62
N TYR A 46 0.73 15.63 -6.76
CA TYR A 46 0.41 14.46 -7.58
C TYR A 46 1.06 13.20 -7.00
N ILE A 47 2.27 13.36 -6.46
CA ILE A 47 2.95 12.39 -5.61
C ILE A 47 2.87 12.94 -4.19
N GLU A 48 2.16 12.27 -3.31
CA GLU A 48 1.96 12.72 -1.91
C GLU A 48 3.24 12.54 -1.11
N LYS A 49 3.81 11.33 -1.16
CA LYS A 49 5.06 10.98 -0.49
C LYS A 49 5.70 9.74 -1.09
N ALA A 50 6.96 9.51 -0.75
CA ALA A 50 7.60 8.19 -0.90
C ALA A 50 7.17 7.27 0.25
N ALA A 51 7.36 5.95 0.08
CA ALA A 51 7.15 4.97 1.13
C ALA A 51 8.19 3.83 1.02
N THR A 52 8.68 3.36 2.17
CA THR A 52 9.53 2.16 2.25
C THR A 52 8.63 0.95 2.46
N ILE A 53 8.74 -0.03 1.59
CA ILE A 53 7.99 -1.29 1.67
C ILE A 53 8.73 -2.20 2.65
N VAL A 54 8.13 -2.43 3.81
CA VAL A 54 8.66 -3.31 4.86
C VAL A 54 7.77 -4.53 4.98
N ASP A 55 8.37 -5.72 5.04
CA ASP A 55 7.64 -6.95 5.33
C ASP A 55 7.52 -7.13 6.85
N ALA A 56 6.50 -6.51 7.44
CA ALA A 56 6.31 -6.45 8.89
C ALA A 56 6.06 -7.83 9.53
N VAL A 57 5.67 -8.86 8.76
CA VAL A 57 5.54 -10.23 9.26
C VAL A 57 6.90 -10.80 9.75
N LYS A 58 8.02 -10.27 9.24
CA LYS A 58 9.37 -10.62 9.71
C LYS A 58 9.59 -10.27 11.19
N PHE A 59 8.77 -9.38 11.73
CA PHE A 59 8.75 -8.99 13.15
C PHE A 59 7.56 -9.58 13.93
N GLY A 60 6.84 -10.55 13.33
CA GLY A 60 5.70 -11.22 13.94
C GLY A 60 4.37 -10.47 13.83
N TYR A 61 4.32 -9.33 13.14
CA TYR A 61 3.07 -8.60 12.95
C TYR A 61 2.07 -9.37 12.08
N VAL A 62 0.80 -9.17 12.38
CA VAL A 62 -0.33 -9.61 11.58
C VAL A 62 -1.01 -8.39 10.96
N SER A 63 -1.43 -8.51 9.70
CA SER A 63 -2.20 -7.46 9.02
C SER A 63 -3.69 -7.77 9.08
N VAL A 64 -4.49 -6.75 9.39
CA VAL A 64 -5.96 -6.84 9.41
C VAL A 64 -6.55 -5.65 8.68
N ILE A 65 -7.42 -5.91 7.72
CA ILE A 65 -8.18 -4.89 6.99
C ILE A 65 -9.57 -4.76 7.61
N VAL A 66 -9.96 -3.53 7.91
CA VAL A 66 -11.25 -3.20 8.52
C VAL A 66 -11.98 -2.17 7.67
N GLY A 67 -13.25 -2.46 7.38
CA GLY A 67 -14.16 -1.49 6.79
C GLY A 67 -15.04 -0.84 7.85
N PHE A 68 -15.14 0.47 7.80
CA PHE A 68 -16.01 1.24 8.69
C PHE A 68 -17.04 2.05 7.92
N ASN A 69 -18.26 2.12 8.45
CA ASN A 69 -19.28 3.06 8.04
C ASN A 69 -19.55 4.09 9.14
N LEU A 70 -19.74 5.33 8.74
CA LEU A 70 -20.13 6.43 9.59
C LEU A 70 -21.65 6.45 9.73
N ARG A 71 -22.16 6.58 10.94
CA ARG A 71 -23.61 6.70 11.19
C ARG A 71 -24.14 8.12 10.90
N ASN A 72 -23.24 9.08 10.75
CA ASN A 72 -23.54 10.44 10.38
C ASN A 72 -22.48 10.93 9.39
N THR A 73 -22.92 11.48 8.27
CA THR A 73 -22.05 11.92 7.16
C THR A 73 -21.54 13.35 7.29
N GLN A 74 -21.66 13.99 8.47
CA GLN A 74 -21.09 15.32 8.68
C GLN A 74 -19.58 15.32 8.46
N TYR A 75 -19.11 16.21 7.60
CA TYR A 75 -17.69 16.33 7.23
C TYR A 75 -16.76 16.55 8.44
N SER A 76 -17.20 17.38 9.41
CA SER A 76 -16.44 17.62 10.65
C SER A 76 -16.18 16.36 11.45
N LEU A 77 -17.20 15.49 11.58
CA LEU A 77 -17.10 14.23 12.27
C LEU A 77 -16.16 13.24 11.53
N LYS A 78 -16.29 13.15 10.21
CA LYS A 78 -15.41 12.29 9.40
C LYS A 78 -13.94 12.72 9.58
N LYS A 79 -13.67 14.03 9.56
CA LYS A 79 -12.33 14.57 9.78
C LYS A 79 -11.80 14.23 11.17
N GLU A 80 -12.60 14.43 12.23
CA GLU A 80 -12.26 14.09 13.62
C GLU A 80 -11.83 12.61 13.72
N ILE A 81 -12.64 11.69 13.16
CA ILE A 81 -12.34 10.26 13.18
C ILE A 81 -11.04 9.95 12.43
N ILE A 82 -10.85 10.51 11.24
CA ILE A 82 -9.61 10.29 10.45
C ILE A 82 -8.38 10.80 11.21
N ASP A 83 -8.46 11.98 11.81
CA ASP A 83 -7.34 12.57 12.55
C ASP A 83 -6.97 11.69 13.76
N GLU A 84 -7.94 11.19 14.51
CA GLU A 84 -7.71 10.25 15.61
C GLU A 84 -7.14 8.90 15.14
N LEU A 85 -7.67 8.33 14.06
CA LEU A 85 -7.12 7.09 13.50
C LEU A 85 -5.67 7.24 13.02
N ARG A 86 -5.26 8.45 12.62
CA ARG A 86 -3.88 8.73 12.21
C ARG A 86 -2.90 8.60 13.37
N GLU A 87 -3.31 8.96 14.59
CA GLU A 87 -2.46 8.91 15.79
C GLU A 87 -2.28 7.48 16.32
N VAL A 88 -3.10 6.53 15.85
CA VAL A 88 -2.96 5.12 16.24
C VAL A 88 -1.78 4.50 15.51
N GLU A 89 -0.72 4.14 16.26
CA GLU A 89 0.54 3.59 15.72
C GLU A 89 0.33 2.32 14.89
N SER A 90 -0.52 1.40 15.36
CA SER A 90 -0.81 0.13 14.68
C SER A 90 -1.61 0.30 13.38
N ILE A 91 -2.21 1.46 13.11
CA ILE A 91 -2.89 1.76 11.85
C ILE A 91 -1.86 2.24 10.83
N ILE A 92 -1.65 1.47 9.78
CA ILE A 92 -0.67 1.77 8.72
C ILE A 92 -1.29 2.36 7.46
N SER A 93 -2.60 2.17 7.23
CA SER A 93 -3.29 2.73 6.07
C SER A 93 -4.69 3.20 6.46
N ILE A 94 -5.07 4.37 5.95
CA ILE A 94 -6.41 4.93 6.07
C ILE A 94 -6.80 5.44 4.68
N GLU A 95 -7.79 4.79 4.08
CA GLU A 95 -8.37 5.17 2.80
C GLU A 95 -9.81 5.67 3.04
N GLU A 96 -10.10 6.89 2.64
CA GLU A 96 -11.45 7.41 2.54
C GLU A 96 -12.09 6.88 1.26
N CYS A 97 -13.32 6.38 1.36
CA CYS A 97 -13.99 5.72 0.25
C CYS A 97 -15.31 6.44 -0.10
N LYS A 98 -15.69 6.34 -1.37
CA LYS A 98 -16.95 6.89 -1.90
C LYS A 98 -18.01 5.84 -2.18
N GLU A 99 -17.64 4.54 -2.09
CA GLU A 99 -18.56 3.42 -2.33
C GLU A 99 -18.08 2.20 -1.52
N GLY A 100 -19.01 1.42 -1.02
CA GLY A 100 -18.81 0.18 -0.26
C GLY A 100 -18.72 0.41 1.25
N VAL A 101 -17.76 1.18 1.70
CA VAL A 101 -17.60 1.65 3.08
C VAL A 101 -17.16 3.11 3.08
N ASP A 102 -17.25 3.80 4.22
CA ASP A 102 -16.77 5.19 4.32
C ASP A 102 -15.25 5.27 4.54
N LEU A 103 -14.70 4.35 5.34
CA LEU A 103 -13.28 4.25 5.61
C LEU A 103 -12.81 2.80 5.49
N LEU A 104 -11.69 2.60 4.81
CA LEU A 104 -10.95 1.35 4.75
C LEU A 104 -9.63 1.53 5.50
N VAL A 105 -9.42 0.72 6.54
CA VAL A 105 -8.29 0.87 7.47
C VAL A 105 -7.50 -0.44 7.53
N GLU A 106 -6.17 -0.35 7.38
CA GLU A 106 -5.27 -1.48 7.53
C GLU A 106 -4.47 -1.33 8.83
N TYR A 107 -4.56 -2.35 9.69
CA TYR A 107 -3.80 -2.47 10.93
C TYR A 107 -2.61 -3.41 10.73
N LEU A 108 -1.51 -3.12 11.41
CA LEU A 108 -0.45 -4.06 11.72
C LEU A 108 -0.33 -4.17 13.23
N ALA A 109 -0.64 -5.34 13.78
CA ALA A 109 -0.61 -5.60 15.21
C ALA A 109 0.31 -6.79 15.53
N PRO A 110 0.93 -6.85 16.73
CA PRO A 110 1.77 -7.98 17.13
C PRO A 110 1.02 -9.33 17.14
N ASN A 111 -0.28 -9.29 17.34
CA ASN A 111 -1.18 -10.45 17.32
C ASN A 111 -2.64 -9.99 17.23
N LEU A 112 -3.56 -10.93 17.02
CA LEU A 112 -4.99 -10.63 16.92
C LEU A 112 -5.60 -10.09 18.23
N SER A 113 -5.07 -10.47 19.39
CA SER A 113 -5.54 -9.95 20.69
C SER A 113 -5.24 -8.45 20.84
N SER A 114 -4.00 -8.04 20.49
CA SER A 114 -3.61 -6.63 20.48
C SER A 114 -4.42 -5.83 19.45
N PHE A 115 -4.66 -6.39 18.27
CA PHE A 115 -5.56 -5.79 17.28
C PHE A 115 -6.96 -5.58 17.87
N SER A 116 -7.54 -6.64 18.46
CA SER A 116 -8.90 -6.58 19.03
C SER A 116 -9.01 -5.50 20.10
N LYS A 117 -8.02 -5.39 21.00
CA LYS A 117 -7.99 -4.35 22.04
C LYS A 117 -8.04 -2.96 21.44
N THR A 118 -7.10 -2.62 20.54
CA THR A 118 -7.05 -1.31 19.89
C THR A 118 -8.31 -1.02 19.07
N HIS A 119 -8.83 -2.03 18.35
CA HIS A 119 -10.06 -1.88 17.59
C HIS A 119 -11.27 -1.56 18.49
N MET A 120 -11.42 -2.24 19.62
CA MET A 120 -12.50 -2.00 20.57
C MET A 120 -12.38 -0.63 21.24
N GLU A 121 -11.17 -0.16 21.56
CA GLU A 121 -10.93 1.19 22.06
C GLU A 121 -11.43 2.27 21.07
N ILE A 122 -11.16 2.10 19.77
CA ILE A 122 -11.65 3.00 18.72
C ILE A 122 -13.18 2.96 18.64
N ILE A 123 -13.79 1.77 18.61
CA ILE A 123 -15.25 1.62 18.56
C ILE A 123 -15.92 2.23 19.79
N TYR A 124 -15.34 2.05 20.97
CA TYR A 124 -15.84 2.65 22.21
C TYR A 124 -15.74 4.18 22.17
N LYS A 125 -14.60 4.73 21.73
CA LYS A 125 -14.38 6.19 21.60
C LYS A 125 -15.39 6.84 20.67
N PHE A 126 -15.72 6.17 19.56
CA PHE A 126 -16.67 6.66 18.57
C PHE A 126 -18.02 5.94 18.62
N TYR A 127 -18.43 5.52 19.83
CA TYR A 127 -19.72 4.88 20.05
C TYR A 127 -20.86 5.69 19.41
N LYS A 128 -21.80 5.00 18.72
CA LYS A 128 -22.89 5.59 17.93
C LYS A 128 -22.47 6.41 16.69
N LYS A 129 -21.19 6.69 16.48
CA LYS A 129 -20.67 7.46 15.35
C LYS A 129 -20.05 6.56 14.26
N LEU A 130 -19.38 5.48 14.68
CA LEU A 130 -18.65 4.56 13.83
C LEU A 130 -19.19 3.14 13.96
N LYS A 131 -19.34 2.44 12.82
CA LYS A 131 -19.77 1.04 12.76
C LYS A 131 -18.74 0.23 11.98
N THR A 132 -18.24 -0.85 12.57
CA THR A 132 -17.46 -1.86 11.84
C THR A 132 -18.37 -2.62 10.88
N THR A 133 -18.01 -2.67 9.61
CA THR A 133 -18.74 -3.38 8.56
C THR A 133 -18.15 -4.77 8.34
N PHE A 134 -16.81 -4.87 8.31
CA PHE A 134 -16.09 -6.13 8.20
C PHE A 134 -14.69 -6.04 8.83
N VAL A 135 -14.13 -7.21 9.14
CA VAL A 135 -12.76 -7.39 9.65
C VAL A 135 -12.16 -8.59 8.95
N TYR A 136 -11.09 -8.40 8.18
CA TYR A 136 -10.43 -9.44 7.40
C TYR A 136 -8.93 -9.51 7.70
N PRO A 137 -8.45 -10.54 8.43
CA PRO A 137 -7.02 -10.85 8.53
C PRO A 137 -6.42 -11.18 7.16
N VAL A 138 -5.23 -10.65 6.90
CA VAL A 138 -4.49 -10.87 5.65
C VAL A 138 -3.49 -12.00 5.85
N ILE A 139 -3.50 -12.99 4.94
CA ILE A 139 -2.57 -14.12 4.95
C ILE A 139 -1.32 -13.80 4.14
N VAL A 140 -1.52 -13.32 2.90
CA VAL A 140 -0.45 -12.93 1.98
C VAL A 140 -0.92 -11.77 1.11
N SER A 141 0.02 -10.90 0.76
CA SER A 141 -0.20 -9.78 -0.15
C SER A 141 0.87 -9.80 -1.23
N HIS A 142 0.44 -9.82 -2.48
CA HIS A 142 1.27 -9.57 -3.65
C HIS A 142 1.06 -8.13 -4.09
N GLU A 143 2.15 -7.36 -4.22
CA GLU A 143 2.11 -6.00 -4.73
C GLU A 143 2.78 -5.95 -6.10
N TYR A 144 1.99 -5.69 -7.13
CA TYR A 144 2.44 -5.65 -8.52
C TYR A 144 2.79 -4.22 -8.97
N GLN A 145 3.51 -4.13 -10.07
CA GLN A 145 3.86 -2.84 -10.66
C GLN A 145 2.63 -2.15 -11.26
N LYS A 146 2.66 -0.81 -11.28
CA LYS A 146 1.55 0.01 -11.82
C LYS A 146 1.55 0.00 -13.36
N ASN A 147 1.37 -1.18 -13.94
CA ASN A 147 1.49 -1.44 -15.38
C ASN A 147 0.49 -0.65 -16.24
N TYR A 148 -0.62 -0.16 -15.65
CA TYR A 148 -1.56 0.72 -16.33
C TYR A 148 -0.97 2.10 -16.70
N LEU A 149 0.18 2.48 -16.13
CA LEU A 149 0.90 3.74 -16.43
C LEU A 149 1.90 3.61 -17.58
N THR A 150 2.23 2.39 -18.02
CA THR A 150 3.27 2.14 -19.03
C THR A 150 2.78 1.21 -20.14
N ARG A 151 3.47 1.24 -21.30
CA ARG A 151 3.21 0.29 -22.39
C ARG A 151 3.95 -1.05 -22.19
N LYS A 152 5.19 -0.99 -21.66
CA LYS A 152 5.97 -2.19 -21.38
C LYS A 152 5.43 -2.81 -20.08
N PHE A 153 5.13 -4.08 -20.12
CA PHE A 153 4.73 -4.84 -18.94
C PHE A 153 5.95 -5.13 -18.07
N ASP A 154 5.76 -5.04 -16.76
CA ASP A 154 6.77 -5.34 -15.75
C ASP A 154 6.12 -6.33 -14.76
N ASP A 155 6.66 -7.51 -14.65
CA ASP A 155 6.10 -8.65 -13.89
C ASP A 155 6.71 -8.78 -12.48
N ASP A 156 7.49 -7.79 -12.04
CA ASP A 156 8.01 -7.75 -10.66
C ASP A 156 6.86 -7.81 -9.64
N ASP A 157 7.00 -8.69 -8.66
CA ASP A 157 6.05 -8.99 -7.61
C ASP A 157 6.73 -8.88 -6.25
N ASN A 158 6.21 -8.00 -5.38
CA ASN A 158 6.62 -7.90 -3.99
C ASN A 158 5.66 -8.68 -3.10
N ILE A 159 6.09 -9.85 -2.64
CA ILE A 159 5.31 -10.68 -1.72
C ILE A 159 5.55 -10.23 -0.28
N LEU A 160 4.47 -9.82 0.40
CA LEU A 160 4.42 -9.46 1.81
C LEU A 160 3.57 -10.49 2.57
N PHE A 161 3.90 -10.74 3.82
CA PHE A 161 3.21 -11.66 4.73
C PHE A 161 3.25 -13.14 4.34
N GLY A 162 3.85 -13.52 3.19
CA GLY A 162 3.89 -14.91 2.72
C GLY A 162 4.90 -15.77 3.46
N ASP A 163 6.12 -15.27 3.68
CA ASP A 163 7.19 -15.94 4.42
C ASP A 163 7.23 -15.44 5.87
N ARG A 164 6.81 -16.28 6.81
CA ARG A 164 6.69 -15.95 8.24
C ARG A 164 7.95 -16.26 9.05
N VAL A 165 9.11 -16.43 8.41
CA VAL A 165 10.37 -16.59 9.13
C VAL A 165 10.72 -15.28 9.83
N LEU A 166 10.70 -15.28 11.17
CA LEU A 166 11.03 -14.12 11.98
C LEU A 166 12.49 -13.69 11.77
N ARG A 167 12.74 -12.40 11.86
CA ARG A 167 14.05 -11.79 11.74
C ARG A 167 14.31 -10.86 12.92
N GLU A 168 15.38 -11.09 13.63
CA GLU A 168 15.84 -10.16 14.64
C GLU A 168 16.62 -9.02 13.99
N ILE A 169 16.46 -7.83 14.54
CA ILE A 169 17.26 -6.64 14.21
C ILE A 169 17.83 -6.06 15.50
N ASN A 170 19.06 -5.60 15.43
CA ASN A 170 19.67 -4.90 16.55
C ASN A 170 19.20 -3.44 16.63
N GLU A 171 19.50 -2.75 17.72
CA GLU A 171 19.07 -1.37 17.97
C GLU A 171 19.47 -0.40 16.84
N ARG A 172 20.70 -0.53 16.31
CA ARG A 172 21.18 0.31 15.21
C ARG A 172 20.41 0.08 13.92
N GLU A 173 20.12 -1.19 13.59
CA GLU A 173 19.29 -1.55 12.44
C GLU A 173 17.86 -1.01 12.61
N GLY A 174 17.30 -1.09 13.81
CA GLY A 174 15.99 -0.54 14.15
C GLY A 174 15.92 0.98 13.96
N LYS A 175 16.93 1.73 14.43
CA LYS A 175 17.03 3.19 14.22
C LYS A 175 17.08 3.54 12.72
N VAL A 176 17.90 2.84 11.94
CA VAL A 176 17.99 3.06 10.48
C VAL A 176 16.69 2.71 9.77
N LEU A 177 16.06 1.58 10.13
CA LEU A 177 14.78 1.18 9.55
C LEU A 177 13.68 2.20 9.83
N LYS A 178 13.58 2.68 11.07
CA LYS A 178 12.61 3.73 11.47
C LYS A 178 12.79 5.01 10.65
N GLU A 179 14.02 5.51 10.50
CA GLU A 179 14.31 6.68 9.66
C GLU A 179 13.94 6.47 8.18
N LEU A 180 14.25 5.29 7.62
CA LEU A 180 13.90 4.95 6.25
C LEU A 180 12.39 4.83 6.02
N VAL A 181 11.62 4.48 7.04
CA VAL A 181 10.15 4.41 6.99
C VAL A 181 9.52 5.78 7.15
N LEU A 182 9.99 6.58 8.10
CA LEU A 182 9.49 7.94 8.34
C LEU A 182 9.85 8.91 7.20
N TYR A 183 11.08 8.79 6.67
CA TYR A 183 11.64 9.69 5.66
C TYR A 183 12.20 8.92 4.46
N PRO A 184 11.33 8.26 3.65
CA PRO A 184 11.76 7.30 2.63
C PRO A 184 12.65 7.88 1.53
N ASP A 185 12.57 9.18 1.27
CA ASP A 185 13.36 9.89 0.23
C ASP A 185 14.46 10.80 0.80
N LYS A 186 14.68 10.78 2.15
CA LYS A 186 15.80 11.47 2.80
C LYS A 186 17.13 10.89 2.35
N LYS A 187 18.11 11.74 2.11
CA LYS A 187 19.45 11.30 1.72
C LYS A 187 20.10 10.47 2.84
N LEU A 188 20.92 9.47 2.47
CA LEU A 188 21.55 8.61 3.47
C LEU A 188 22.53 9.37 4.37
N ILE A 189 23.14 10.47 3.87
CA ILE A 189 24.01 11.33 4.68
C ILE A 189 23.21 12.01 5.79
N ASP A 190 22.02 12.53 5.46
CA ASP A 190 21.16 13.22 6.43
C ASP A 190 20.56 12.24 7.46
N ILE A 191 20.35 10.96 7.05
CA ILE A 191 19.97 9.88 7.98
C ILE A 191 21.14 9.51 8.88
N ALA A 192 22.38 9.51 8.37
CA ALA A 192 23.57 9.25 9.15
C ALA A 192 23.74 10.30 10.26
N GLU A 193 23.54 11.57 9.94
CA GLU A 193 23.56 12.67 10.89
C GLU A 193 22.47 12.54 11.96
N SER A 194 21.22 12.29 11.56
CA SER A 194 20.10 12.18 12.51
C SER A 194 20.18 10.96 13.43
N THR A 195 20.84 9.88 12.99
CA THR A 195 20.99 8.64 13.79
C THR A 195 22.27 8.54 14.58
N GLY A 196 23.26 9.42 14.32
CA GLY A 196 24.60 9.33 14.87
C GLY A 196 25.40 8.12 14.34
N ILE A 197 24.97 7.51 13.22
CA ILE A 197 25.61 6.34 12.62
C ILE A 197 26.46 6.80 11.43
N GLN A 198 27.74 6.38 11.41
CA GLN A 198 28.62 6.70 10.29
C GLN A 198 28.02 6.28 8.94
N ALA A 199 28.10 7.15 7.92
CA ALA A 199 27.47 6.95 6.60
C ALA A 199 27.84 5.60 5.96
N LYS A 200 29.11 5.13 6.08
CA LYS A 200 29.56 3.82 5.57
C LYS A 200 28.81 2.66 6.26
N SER A 201 28.63 2.75 7.58
CA SER A 201 27.91 1.74 8.37
C SER A 201 26.42 1.76 8.05
N LEU A 202 25.84 2.94 7.88
CA LEU A 202 24.43 3.10 7.49
C LEU A 202 24.12 2.46 6.14
N VAL A 203 24.98 2.68 5.12
CA VAL A 203 24.84 2.02 3.81
C VAL A 203 24.88 0.49 3.95
N ARG A 204 25.77 -0.04 4.81
CA ARG A 204 25.87 -1.49 5.08
C ARG A 204 24.59 -2.01 5.75
N ILE A 205 24.09 -1.30 6.77
CA ILE A 205 22.85 -1.65 7.47
C ILE A 205 21.66 -1.67 6.49
N LYS A 206 21.49 -0.62 5.69
CA LYS A 206 20.43 -0.56 4.67
C LYS A 206 20.50 -1.78 3.74
N ARG A 207 21.69 -2.10 3.19
CA ARG A 207 21.87 -3.28 2.33
C ARG A 207 21.58 -4.60 3.05
N SER A 208 21.94 -4.72 4.31
CA SER A 208 21.61 -5.89 5.14
C SER A 208 20.11 -6.06 5.27
N LEU A 209 19.36 -4.99 5.57
CA LEU A 209 17.89 -5.02 5.67
C LEU A 209 17.22 -5.41 4.34
N GLU A 210 17.77 -4.94 3.21
CA GLU A 210 17.30 -5.30 1.87
C GLU A 210 17.60 -6.77 1.53
N ASN A 211 18.84 -7.23 1.74
CA ASN A 211 19.24 -8.61 1.44
C ASN A 211 18.50 -9.64 2.32
N ARG A 212 18.13 -9.28 3.54
CA ARG A 212 17.32 -10.11 4.46
C ARG A 212 15.84 -10.04 4.16
N ASN A 213 15.43 -9.35 3.08
CA ASN A 213 14.03 -9.13 2.69
C ASN A 213 13.16 -8.49 3.78
N ILE A 214 13.76 -7.71 4.68
CA ILE A 214 13.03 -6.86 5.64
C ILE A 214 12.49 -5.63 4.91
N ILE A 215 13.37 -4.96 4.14
CA ILE A 215 12.96 -3.93 3.18
C ILE A 215 12.78 -4.61 1.82
N LYS A 216 11.58 -4.61 1.30
CA LYS A 216 11.21 -5.18 -0.01
C LYS A 216 11.37 -4.20 -1.16
N GLY A 217 11.44 -2.90 -0.87
CA GLY A 217 11.58 -1.86 -1.87
C GLY A 217 11.16 -0.48 -1.40
N TYR A 218 11.04 0.42 -2.35
CA TYR A 218 10.67 1.82 -2.13
C TYR A 218 9.65 2.23 -3.19
N THR A 219 8.51 2.75 -2.77
CA THR A 219 7.43 3.12 -3.68
C THR A 219 6.96 4.55 -3.45
N SER A 220 5.94 4.99 -4.14
CA SER A 220 5.31 6.28 -3.94
C SER A 220 3.81 6.15 -3.67
N VAL A 221 3.31 6.98 -2.78
CA VAL A 221 1.88 7.20 -2.54
C VAL A 221 1.41 8.28 -3.49
N LEU A 222 0.45 7.97 -4.32
CA LEU A 222 -0.09 8.85 -5.35
C LEU A 222 -1.36 9.54 -4.87
N ASN A 223 -1.60 10.75 -5.36
CA ASN A 223 -2.88 11.42 -5.22
C ASN A 223 -3.80 10.96 -6.36
N TYR A 224 -4.61 9.95 -6.10
CA TYR A 224 -5.45 9.31 -7.09
C TYR A 224 -6.44 10.28 -7.76
N PRO A 225 -7.19 11.12 -7.01
CA PRO A 225 -8.09 12.11 -7.61
C PRO A 225 -7.37 13.08 -8.54
N LYS A 226 -6.24 13.66 -8.12
CA LYS A 226 -5.49 14.61 -8.95
C LYS A 226 -4.89 14.00 -10.21
N LEU A 227 -4.58 12.71 -10.16
CA LEU A 227 -4.05 11.95 -11.30
C LEU A 227 -5.15 11.35 -12.18
N GLU A 228 -6.42 11.52 -11.80
CA GLU A 228 -7.59 10.92 -12.47
C GLU A 228 -7.45 9.39 -12.54
N ILE A 229 -6.94 8.79 -11.46
CA ILE A 229 -6.81 7.34 -11.33
C ILE A 229 -8.00 6.83 -10.52
N ASN A 230 -8.78 5.96 -11.13
CA ASN A 230 -9.79 5.17 -10.43
C ASN A 230 -9.09 4.07 -9.64
N ARG A 231 -9.34 3.99 -8.33
CA ARG A 231 -8.81 2.96 -7.45
C ARG A 231 -9.97 2.27 -6.73
N GLN A 232 -9.98 0.95 -6.78
CA GLN A 232 -11.00 0.14 -6.11
C GLN A 232 -10.37 -1.12 -5.52
N LEU A 233 -10.88 -1.53 -4.36
CA LEU A 233 -10.63 -2.81 -3.74
C LEU A 233 -11.85 -3.70 -3.99
N ILE A 234 -11.66 -4.86 -4.58
CA ILE A 234 -12.71 -5.82 -4.90
C ILE A 234 -12.48 -7.06 -4.05
N PHE A 235 -13.41 -7.36 -3.16
CA PHE A 235 -13.46 -8.59 -2.40
C PHE A 235 -14.22 -9.64 -3.19
N LEU A 236 -13.72 -10.88 -3.22
CA LEU A 236 -14.25 -11.96 -4.03
C LEU A 236 -14.50 -13.19 -3.17
N ARG A 237 -15.73 -13.70 -3.23
CA ARG A 237 -16.11 -15.00 -2.71
C ARG A 237 -16.22 -15.99 -3.86
N PHE A 238 -15.33 -16.96 -3.86
CA PHE A 238 -15.36 -18.05 -4.82
C PHE A 238 -16.42 -19.08 -4.44
N SER A 239 -17.11 -19.64 -5.41
CA SER A 239 -17.97 -20.80 -5.18
C SER A 239 -17.16 -22.03 -4.73
N SER A 240 -17.80 -23.05 -4.21
CA SER A 240 -17.12 -24.30 -3.79
C SER A 240 -16.27 -24.90 -4.91
N GLU A 241 -16.73 -24.83 -6.16
CA GLU A 241 -15.96 -25.25 -7.34
C GLU A 241 -14.85 -24.28 -7.69
N GLY A 242 -15.10 -22.99 -7.49
CA GLY A 242 -14.15 -21.90 -7.77
C GLY A 242 -12.94 -21.87 -6.86
N ILE A 243 -13.00 -22.45 -5.66
CA ILE A 243 -11.87 -22.49 -4.71
C ILE A 243 -10.63 -23.13 -5.36
N LYS A 244 -10.80 -24.15 -6.20
CA LYS A 244 -9.70 -24.77 -6.95
C LYS A 244 -9.06 -23.84 -8.00
N GLN A 245 -9.72 -22.73 -8.34
CA GLN A 245 -9.23 -21.76 -9.33
C GLN A 245 -8.43 -20.61 -8.69
N ILE A 246 -8.29 -20.55 -7.37
CA ILE A 246 -7.65 -19.42 -6.67
C ILE A 246 -6.20 -19.21 -7.14
N ASP A 247 -5.43 -20.27 -7.36
CA ASP A 247 -4.05 -20.12 -7.81
C ASP A 247 -3.99 -19.64 -9.27
N LYS A 248 -4.86 -20.17 -10.14
CA LYS A 248 -5.03 -19.67 -11.52
C LYS A 248 -5.50 -18.20 -11.54
N PHE A 249 -6.36 -17.81 -10.59
CA PHE A 249 -6.76 -16.42 -10.43
C PHE A 249 -5.58 -15.55 -9.97
N GLY A 250 -4.70 -16.05 -9.10
CA GLY A 250 -3.46 -15.37 -8.72
C GLY A 250 -2.58 -15.06 -9.94
N GLU A 251 -2.40 -16.03 -10.85
CA GLU A 251 -1.68 -15.81 -12.12
C GLU A 251 -2.38 -14.78 -13.01
N TYR A 252 -3.70 -14.89 -13.18
CA TYR A 252 -4.48 -13.88 -13.92
C TYR A 252 -4.25 -12.48 -13.36
N THR A 253 -4.27 -12.30 -12.03
CA THR A 253 -4.04 -11.00 -11.40
C THR A 253 -2.63 -10.47 -11.63
N ARG A 254 -1.61 -11.33 -11.60
CA ARG A 254 -0.22 -10.98 -11.86
C ARG A 254 -0.02 -10.39 -13.25
N TYR A 255 -0.68 -10.94 -14.26
CA TYR A 255 -0.56 -10.49 -15.65
C TYR A 255 -1.59 -9.44 -16.06
N ASN A 256 -2.52 -9.06 -15.18
CA ASN A 256 -3.48 -7.99 -15.45
C ASN A 256 -2.87 -6.62 -15.18
N ARG A 257 -2.83 -5.75 -16.19
CA ARG A 257 -2.21 -4.41 -16.10
C ARG A 257 -2.82 -3.50 -15.04
N ASN A 258 -4.07 -3.70 -14.73
CA ASN A 258 -4.83 -2.85 -13.82
C ASN A 258 -4.84 -3.37 -12.38
N VAL A 259 -4.50 -4.63 -12.16
CA VAL A 259 -4.35 -5.17 -10.81
C VAL A 259 -2.98 -4.77 -10.26
N VAL A 260 -2.99 -4.07 -9.13
CA VAL A 260 -1.77 -3.60 -8.45
C VAL A 260 -1.54 -4.30 -7.12
N LYS A 261 -2.53 -5.04 -6.61
CA LYS A 261 -2.39 -5.82 -5.39
C LYS A 261 -3.35 -7.01 -5.40
N PHE A 262 -2.87 -8.16 -4.95
CA PHE A 262 -3.65 -9.36 -4.70
C PHE A 262 -3.46 -9.77 -3.25
N LEU A 263 -4.55 -10.11 -2.55
CA LEU A 263 -4.54 -10.48 -1.14
C LEU A 263 -5.30 -11.78 -0.95
N LYS A 264 -4.72 -12.73 -0.20
CA LYS A 264 -5.47 -13.82 0.41
C LYS A 264 -5.88 -13.37 1.82
N ILE A 265 -7.15 -13.49 2.15
CA ILE A 265 -7.74 -13.02 3.41
C ILE A 265 -8.56 -14.12 4.07
N ILE A 266 -8.87 -13.95 5.36
CA ILE A 266 -9.75 -14.85 6.12
C ILE A 266 -11.06 -14.11 6.38
N GLY A 267 -12.18 -14.75 6.03
CA GLY A 267 -13.51 -14.23 6.29
C GLY A 267 -14.55 -14.69 5.26
N GLU A 268 -15.58 -13.91 5.07
CA GLU A 268 -16.62 -14.17 4.06
C GLU A 268 -16.05 -14.26 2.64
N TYR A 269 -15.06 -13.43 2.34
CA TYR A 269 -14.33 -13.42 1.07
C TYR A 269 -12.96 -14.06 1.28
N GLN A 270 -12.45 -14.81 0.29
CA GLN A 270 -11.15 -15.46 0.34
C GLN A 270 -10.05 -14.60 -0.24
N ILE A 271 -10.43 -13.78 -1.23
CA ILE A 271 -9.50 -12.96 -2.02
C ILE A 271 -9.97 -11.51 -2.03
N ALA A 272 -9.00 -10.60 -2.04
CA ALA A 272 -9.24 -9.20 -2.40
C ALA A 272 -8.20 -8.75 -3.44
N VAL A 273 -8.60 -7.91 -4.39
CA VAL A 273 -7.71 -7.32 -5.39
C VAL A 273 -7.84 -5.82 -5.42
N VAL A 274 -6.72 -5.11 -5.49
CA VAL A 274 -6.71 -3.67 -5.73
C VAL A 274 -6.50 -3.42 -7.21
N VAL A 275 -7.44 -2.71 -7.80
CA VAL A 275 -7.46 -2.35 -9.21
C VAL A 275 -7.27 -0.85 -9.36
N GLU A 276 -6.34 -0.45 -10.21
CA GLU A 276 -6.09 0.95 -10.55
C GLU A 276 -6.18 1.15 -12.07
N SER A 277 -6.81 2.24 -12.51
CA SER A 277 -6.97 2.53 -13.93
C SER A 277 -7.11 4.02 -14.22
N LEU A 278 -6.72 4.45 -15.42
CA LEU A 278 -6.89 5.83 -15.93
C LEU A 278 -8.23 6.03 -16.66
N LYS A 279 -8.99 4.97 -16.82
CA LYS A 279 -10.32 4.97 -17.43
C LYS A 279 -11.25 4.17 -16.55
N ASP A 280 -12.52 4.39 -16.66
CA ASP A 280 -13.46 3.49 -16.01
C ASP A 280 -13.42 2.12 -16.69
N ILE A 281 -13.25 1.06 -15.89
CA ILE A 281 -13.15 -0.32 -16.35
C ILE A 281 -14.05 -1.21 -15.49
N GLU A 282 -14.77 -2.11 -16.15
CA GLU A 282 -15.64 -3.08 -15.50
C GLU A 282 -14.94 -4.43 -15.33
N ILE A 283 -13.79 -4.43 -14.63
CA ILE A 283 -12.97 -5.63 -14.45
C ILE A 283 -13.73 -6.80 -13.82
N ILE A 284 -14.77 -6.50 -13.03
CA ILE A 284 -15.59 -7.55 -12.39
C ILE A 284 -16.35 -8.42 -13.42
N LYS A 285 -16.73 -7.86 -14.56
CA LYS A 285 -17.34 -8.64 -15.64
C LYS A 285 -16.35 -9.65 -16.22
N ASP A 286 -15.12 -9.21 -16.47
CA ASP A 286 -14.06 -10.08 -16.98
C ASP A 286 -13.70 -11.19 -15.96
N ILE A 287 -13.58 -10.84 -14.67
CA ILE A 287 -13.34 -11.81 -13.60
C ILE A 287 -14.46 -12.86 -13.57
N ARG A 288 -15.71 -12.46 -13.53
CA ARG A 288 -16.85 -13.39 -13.45
C ARG A 288 -17.07 -14.22 -14.72
N SER A 289 -16.59 -13.78 -15.87
CA SER A 289 -16.63 -14.55 -17.11
C SER A 289 -15.60 -15.68 -17.11
N ASN A 290 -14.52 -15.55 -16.34
CA ASN A 290 -13.39 -16.49 -16.36
C ASN A 290 -13.28 -17.34 -15.09
N PHE A 291 -13.92 -16.93 -13.99
CA PHE A 291 -13.80 -17.57 -12.68
C PHE A 291 -15.16 -17.72 -12.00
N ALA A 292 -15.35 -18.82 -11.28
CA ALA A 292 -16.57 -19.12 -10.56
C ALA A 292 -16.69 -18.30 -9.26
N ILE A 293 -17.11 -17.05 -9.40
CA ILE A 293 -17.34 -16.09 -8.31
C ILE A 293 -18.79 -16.13 -7.88
N ASP A 294 -19.02 -16.47 -6.63
CA ASP A 294 -20.34 -16.55 -6.00
C ASP A 294 -20.85 -15.13 -5.58
N ASN A 295 -19.97 -14.36 -4.93
CA ASN A 295 -20.30 -13.00 -4.48
C ASN A 295 -19.09 -12.08 -4.55
N TYR A 296 -19.33 -10.78 -4.60
CA TYR A 296 -18.26 -9.77 -4.55
C TYR A 296 -18.75 -8.49 -3.87
N MET A 297 -17.78 -7.74 -3.31
CA MET A 297 -18.00 -6.40 -2.78
C MET A 297 -16.94 -5.47 -3.35
N ILE A 298 -17.37 -4.29 -3.80
CA ILE A 298 -16.47 -3.26 -4.33
C ILE A 298 -16.40 -2.10 -3.34
N VAL A 299 -15.18 -1.67 -3.03
CA VAL A 299 -14.88 -0.48 -2.24
C VAL A 299 -14.08 0.47 -3.13
N LYS A 300 -14.65 1.65 -3.44
CA LYS A 300 -13.97 2.65 -4.27
C LYS A 300 -13.29 3.69 -3.40
N THR A 301 -11.97 3.75 -3.48
CA THR A 301 -11.15 4.74 -2.75
C THR A 301 -11.33 6.13 -3.36
N GLU A 302 -11.56 7.12 -2.51
CA GLU A 302 -11.55 8.53 -2.88
C GLU A 302 -10.19 9.15 -2.56
N LYS A 303 -9.67 8.94 -1.34
CA LYS A 303 -8.43 9.56 -0.88
C LYS A 303 -7.69 8.67 0.11
N ILE A 304 -6.35 8.70 0.05
CA ILE A 304 -5.49 8.07 1.05
C ILE A 304 -5.03 9.13 2.05
N HIS A 305 -5.30 8.91 3.33
CA HIS A 305 -4.94 9.79 4.43
C HIS A 305 -3.68 9.35 5.17
N LYS A 306 -3.44 8.04 5.26
CA LYS A 306 -2.25 7.44 5.87
C LYS A 306 -1.82 6.24 5.03
N LYS A 307 -0.52 6.05 4.78
CA LYS A 307 0.02 4.84 4.15
C LYS A 307 1.46 4.64 4.58
N TYR A 308 1.68 3.56 5.31
CA TYR A 308 2.97 3.02 5.71
C TYR A 308 2.96 1.49 5.51
N TYR A 309 4.07 0.83 5.79
CA TYR A 309 4.23 -0.62 5.72
C TYR A 309 4.73 -1.23 7.03
N MET A 310 4.86 -0.42 8.07
CA MET A 310 5.07 -0.88 9.45
C MET A 310 4.52 0.17 10.43
N PRO A 311 4.23 -0.19 11.68
CA PRO A 311 3.82 0.74 12.74
C PRO A 311 4.90 1.81 12.98
N ILE A 312 4.47 3.06 13.24
CA ILE A 312 5.37 4.20 13.45
C ILE A 312 4.85 5.03 14.62
#